data_5e9b43bc1ad8cf2fba6d0f2e7b910925
#
_entry.id   5e9b43bc1ad8cf2fba6d0f2e7b910925
#
_cell.length_a   1.000
_cell.length_b   1.000
_cell.length_c   1.000
_cell.angle_alpha   90.00
_cell.angle_beta   90.00
_cell.angle_gamma   90.00
#
_symmetry.space_group_name_H-M   'P 1'
#
loop_
_entity.id
_entity.type
_entity.pdbx_description
1 polymer ?
#
loop_
_entity_poly.entity_id
_entity_poly.type
_entity_poly.pdbx_seq_one_letter_code
_entity_poly.pdbx_strand_id
1 'polypeptide(L)'
;MFYKLVLLFLSVNLYAQEYEINSDKVEINTELNTIIYSNNVTFSSNNISFKADTLNIDQSNQAFTALGDPIEIKFFDGIEFIEGKAKLIEIISDSLILKDEVSIIKSGNLITSDKIIITLGSNDQS
;
A
#
# COMPACT_ATOMS: atom_id res chain seq x y z
N MET A 1 18.76 -11.74 2.50
CA MET A 1 18.69 -10.95 1.93
C MET A 1 18.32 -11.16 0.64
N PHE A 2 18.32 -11.90 -0.08
CA PHE A 2 17.89 -11.93 -1.26
C PHE A 2 16.71 -12.58 -1.42
N TYR A 3 16.18 -13.08 -0.49
CA TYR A 3 15.06 -13.67 -0.64
C TYR A 3 14.01 -12.80 -1.01
N LYS A 4 14.17 -11.65 -0.80
CA LYS A 4 13.17 -10.76 -1.07
C LYS A 4 12.91 -10.86 -2.49
N LEU A 5 13.75 -11.29 -3.22
CA LEU A 5 13.52 -11.26 -4.52
C LEU A 5 12.53 -12.20 -4.92
N VAL A 6 12.49 -13.23 -4.33
CA VAL A 6 11.64 -14.17 -4.67
C VAL A 6 10.29 -13.70 -4.60
N LEU A 7 10.01 -12.98 -3.65
CA LEU A 7 8.74 -12.53 -3.47
C LEU A 7 8.35 -11.75 -4.60
N LEU A 8 9.18 -11.02 -5.09
CA LEU A 8 8.85 -10.19 -6.08
C LEU A 8 8.39 -10.95 -7.26
N PHE A 9 8.93 -11.99 -7.50
CA PHE A 9 8.55 -12.65 -8.55
C PHE A 9 7.21 -12.99 -8.62
N LEU A 10 6.66 -13.38 -7.62
CA LEU A 10 5.40 -13.72 -7.61
C LEU A 10 4.53 -12.70 -8.04
N SER A 11 4.74 -11.62 -7.61
CA SER A 11 3.79 -10.60 -7.82
C SER A 11 3.89 -10.21 -9.20
N VAL A 12 4.91 -10.40 -9.69
CA VAL A 12 5.08 -9.94 -10.88
C VAL A 12 4.25 -10.38 -11.86
N ASN A 13 3.94 -11.49 -11.82
CA ASN A 13 3.32 -11.90 -12.84
C ASN A 13 2.15 -11.18 -13.11
N LEU A 14 1.73 -10.49 -12.35
CA LEU A 14 0.62 -9.91 -12.62
C LEU A 14 0.72 -8.80 -13.28
N TYR A 15 0.68 -7.98 -13.06
CA TYR A 15 0.67 -6.83 -13.66
C TYR A 15 1.69 -6.19 -13.35
N ALA A 16 2.54 -6.77 -12.94
CA ALA A 16 3.59 -6.14 -12.77
C ALA A 16 3.82 -5.04 -12.09
N GLN A 17 3.37 -4.78 -11.22
CA GLN A 17 3.70 -3.72 -10.49
C GLN A 17 4.75 -4.17 -9.66
N GLU A 18 5.90 -3.80 -9.73
CA GLU A 18 6.97 -4.12 -8.86
C GLU A 18 6.89 -3.33 -7.60
N TYR A 19 7.10 -3.93 -6.49
CA TYR A 19 7.16 -3.19 -5.24
C TYR A 19 8.19 -3.81 -4.31
N GLU A 20 8.58 -3.08 -3.32
CA GLU A 20 9.54 -3.52 -2.34
C GLU A 20 8.99 -3.26 -0.96
N ILE A 21 9.11 -4.19 -0.05
CA ILE A 21 8.62 -4.04 1.31
C ILE A 21 9.75 -4.36 2.26
N ASN A 22 9.97 -3.50 3.25
CA ASN A 22 10.96 -3.74 4.28
C ASN A 22 10.28 -3.64 5.63
N SER A 23 10.71 -4.45 6.57
CA SER A 23 10.16 -4.41 7.91
C SER A 23 11.12 -5.15 8.84
N ASP A 24 10.89 -5.07 10.13
CA ASP A 24 11.73 -5.77 11.08
C ASP A 24 11.32 -7.23 11.18
N LYS A 25 10.09 -7.58 10.88
CA LYS A 25 9.62 -8.93 11.05
C LYS A 25 8.66 -9.32 9.95
N VAL A 26 8.72 -10.52 9.46
CA VAL A 26 7.84 -11.02 8.44
C VAL A 26 7.34 -12.38 8.88
N GLU A 27 6.03 -12.59 8.82
CA GLU A 27 5.45 -13.88 9.14
C GLU A 27 4.67 -14.37 7.93
N ILE A 28 4.94 -15.56 7.48
CA ILE A 28 4.25 -16.13 6.34
C ILE A 28 3.39 -17.28 6.83
N ASN A 29 2.09 -17.20 6.60
CA ASN A 29 1.18 -18.25 7.02
C ASN A 29 0.69 -18.95 5.78
N THR A 30 1.17 -20.15 5.54
CA THR A 30 0.84 -20.84 4.31
C THR A 30 -0.58 -21.38 4.34
N GLU A 31 -1.12 -21.62 5.50
CA GLU A 31 -2.45 -22.14 5.55
C GLU A 31 -3.46 -21.05 5.21
N LEU A 32 -3.25 -19.87 5.71
CA LEU A 32 -4.16 -18.80 5.44
C LEU A 32 -3.75 -18.02 4.18
N ASN A 33 -2.62 -18.35 3.64
CA ASN A 33 -2.11 -17.69 2.44
C ASN A 33 -1.92 -16.19 2.68
N THR A 34 -1.35 -15.83 3.82
CA THR A 34 -1.14 -14.43 4.17
C THR A 34 0.30 -14.17 4.52
N ILE A 35 0.72 -12.93 4.38
CA ILE A 35 2.04 -12.50 4.78
C ILE A 35 1.85 -11.26 5.62
N ILE A 36 2.42 -11.23 6.81
CA ILE A 36 2.29 -10.08 7.69
C ILE A 36 3.66 -9.50 7.97
N TYR A 37 3.81 -8.22 7.69
CA TYR A 37 5.05 -7.51 7.95
C TYR A 37 4.79 -6.63 9.17
N SER A 38 5.73 -6.57 10.09
CA SER A 38 5.53 -5.81 11.32
C SER A 38 6.73 -5.00 11.68
N ASN A 39 6.48 -3.86 12.26
CA ASN A 39 7.47 -2.94 12.77
C ASN A 39 8.33 -2.27 11.70
N ASN A 40 8.20 -1.02 11.62
CA ASN A 40 8.97 -0.19 10.70
C ASN A 40 8.77 -0.66 9.26
N VAL A 41 7.51 -0.78 8.87
CA VAL A 41 7.20 -1.26 7.55
C VAL A 41 7.27 -0.13 6.55
N THR A 42 7.97 -0.33 5.46
CA THR A 42 7.95 0.61 4.36
C THR A 42 7.58 -0.15 3.10
N PHE A 43 6.69 0.43 2.34
CA PHE A 43 6.23 -0.13 1.09
C PHE A 43 6.56 0.87 0.00
N SER A 44 7.08 0.43 -1.11
CA SER A 44 7.44 1.34 -2.18
C SER A 44 7.17 0.71 -3.52
N SER A 45 6.47 1.42 -4.37
CA SER A 45 6.27 1.02 -5.74
C SER A 45 6.35 2.29 -6.57
N ASN A 46 6.12 2.21 -7.85
CA ASN A 46 6.23 3.38 -8.68
C ASN A 46 5.16 4.41 -8.36
N ASN A 47 4.00 3.98 -7.99
CA ASN A 47 2.91 4.90 -7.78
C ASN A 47 2.46 5.08 -6.35
N ILE A 48 2.88 4.24 -5.46
CA ILE A 48 2.44 4.32 -4.07
C ILE A 48 3.61 4.00 -3.17
N SER A 49 3.82 4.80 -2.14
CA SER A 49 4.77 4.44 -1.12
C SER A 49 4.20 4.84 0.23
N PHE A 50 4.45 4.08 1.26
CA PHE A 50 3.98 4.44 2.59
C PHE A 50 4.82 3.83 3.68
N LYS A 51 4.66 4.36 4.90
CA LYS A 51 5.31 3.83 6.08
C LYS A 51 4.21 3.48 7.03
N ALA A 52 4.27 2.32 7.61
CA ALA A 52 3.22 1.83 8.51
C ALA A 52 3.82 1.00 9.63
N ASP A 53 2.99 0.60 10.57
CA ASP A 53 3.44 -0.25 11.66
C ASP A 53 3.26 -1.71 11.25
N THR A 54 2.22 -2.04 10.52
CA THR A 54 2.01 -3.41 10.05
C THR A 54 1.44 -3.38 8.64
N LEU A 55 1.67 -4.43 7.90
CA LEU A 55 1.11 -4.59 6.58
C LEU A 55 0.74 -6.06 6.42
N ASN A 56 -0.51 -6.33 6.12
CA ASN A 56 -0.99 -7.67 5.95
C ASN A 56 -1.34 -7.86 4.48
N ILE A 57 -0.80 -8.87 3.85
CA ILE A 57 -1.13 -9.16 2.47
C ILE A 57 -1.90 -10.45 2.43
N ASP A 58 -3.13 -10.40 1.91
CA ASP A 58 -3.97 -11.55 1.76
C ASP A 58 -3.76 -11.98 0.33
N GLN A 59 -2.97 -13.02 0.10
CA GLN A 59 -2.62 -13.41 -1.23
C GLN A 59 -3.79 -14.04 -1.98
N SER A 60 -4.75 -14.57 -1.28
CA SER A 60 -5.89 -15.18 -1.93
C SER A 60 -6.75 -14.12 -2.60
N ASN A 61 -6.89 -12.97 -1.97
CA ASN A 61 -7.71 -11.93 -2.52
C ASN A 61 -6.87 -10.79 -3.10
N GLN A 62 -5.58 -10.90 -2.99
CA GLN A 62 -4.67 -9.86 -3.47
C GLN A 62 -5.01 -8.54 -2.83
N ALA A 63 -5.21 -8.55 -1.55
CA ALA A 63 -5.58 -7.37 -0.79
C ALA A 63 -4.51 -7.01 0.21
N PHE A 64 -4.22 -5.73 0.35
CA PHE A 64 -3.21 -5.26 1.27
C PHE A 64 -3.91 -4.41 2.32
N THR A 65 -3.58 -4.61 3.57
CA THR A 65 -4.16 -3.81 4.65
C THR A 65 -3.02 -3.33 5.54
N ALA A 66 -2.87 -2.04 5.70
CA ALA A 66 -1.80 -1.47 6.51
C ALA A 66 -2.39 -0.69 7.67
N LEU A 67 -1.70 -0.69 8.79
CA LEU A 67 -2.12 0.04 9.97
C LEU A 67 -0.95 0.88 10.46
N GLY A 68 -1.22 2.03 10.98
CA GLY A 68 -0.21 2.90 11.56
C GLY A 68 -0.85 4.06 12.30
N ASP A 69 -0.06 4.85 12.98
CA ASP A 69 -0.62 5.91 13.80
C ASP A 69 0.27 7.15 13.73
N PRO A 70 0.26 7.82 12.62
CA PRO A 70 -0.45 7.51 11.40
C PRO A 70 0.41 6.80 10.38
N ILE A 71 -0.21 6.33 9.33
CA ILE A 71 0.51 5.88 8.18
C ILE A 71 0.76 7.12 7.36
N GLU A 72 1.96 7.26 6.82
CA GLU A 72 2.25 8.37 5.92
C GLU A 72 2.33 7.78 4.53
N ILE A 73 1.58 8.32 3.60
CA ILE A 73 1.48 7.76 2.27
C ILE A 73 1.67 8.82 1.20
N LYS A 74 2.24 8.43 0.09
CA LYS A 74 2.38 9.28 -1.06
C LYS A 74 1.90 8.46 -2.25
N PHE A 75 1.02 8.98 -3.07
CA PHE A 75 0.54 8.21 -4.21
C PHE A 75 0.34 9.14 -5.41
N PHE A 76 0.39 8.55 -6.60
CA PHE A 76 0.26 9.31 -7.82
C PHE A 76 -1.18 9.19 -8.30
N ASP A 77 -1.86 10.29 -8.54
CA ASP A 77 -3.27 10.24 -8.90
C ASP A 77 -3.46 10.33 -10.41
N GLY A 78 -2.42 10.21 -11.18
CA GLY A 78 -2.51 10.33 -12.62
C GLY A 78 -1.99 11.67 -13.12
N ILE A 79 -1.86 12.63 -12.25
CA ILE A 79 -1.40 13.95 -12.60
C ILE A 79 -0.28 14.37 -11.68
N GLU A 80 -0.38 14.15 -10.41
CA GLU A 80 0.60 14.61 -9.46
C GLU A 80 0.69 13.64 -8.31
N PHE A 81 1.72 13.77 -7.49
CA PHE A 81 1.83 12.95 -6.32
C PHE A 81 1.10 13.66 -5.19
N ILE A 82 0.34 12.91 -4.44
CA ILE A 82 -0.44 13.42 -3.33
C ILE A 82 0.09 12.82 -2.06
N GLU A 83 0.28 13.64 -1.03
CA GLU A 83 0.75 13.15 0.26
C GLU A 83 -0.39 13.11 1.22
N GLY A 84 -0.43 12.13 2.06
CA GLY A 84 -1.52 11.99 3.00
C GLY A 84 -1.17 11.20 4.24
N LYS A 85 -2.14 11.12 5.14
CA LYS A 85 -2.02 10.36 6.37
C LYS A 85 -3.34 9.68 6.66
N ALA A 86 -3.28 8.54 7.27
CA ALA A 86 -4.48 7.81 7.67
C ALA A 86 -4.05 6.79 8.72
N LYS A 87 -4.98 6.16 9.41
CA LYS A 87 -4.63 5.14 10.37
C LYS A 87 -4.78 3.77 9.77
N LEU A 88 -5.52 3.64 8.68
CA LEU A 88 -5.68 2.35 8.04
C LEU A 88 -5.71 2.57 6.53
N ILE A 89 -5.05 1.72 5.78
CA ILE A 89 -5.05 1.78 4.34
C ILE A 89 -5.37 0.41 3.81
N GLU A 90 -6.26 0.34 2.83
CA GLU A 90 -6.55 -0.91 2.16
C GLU A 90 -6.30 -0.72 0.67
N ILE A 91 -5.68 -1.67 0.03
CA ILE A 91 -5.48 -1.64 -1.41
C ILE A 91 -6.10 -2.92 -1.95
N ILE A 92 -7.15 -2.80 -2.72
CA ILE A 92 -7.85 -3.94 -3.25
C ILE A 92 -8.14 -3.64 -4.70
N SER A 93 -7.71 -4.51 -5.57
CA SER A 93 -7.88 -4.31 -6.99
C SER A 93 -7.28 -2.98 -7.38
N ASP A 94 -8.06 -2.09 -7.91
CA ASP A 94 -7.54 -0.80 -8.32
C ASP A 94 -8.02 0.29 -7.37
N SER A 95 -8.39 -0.05 -6.15
CA SER A 95 -8.86 0.94 -5.20
C SER A 95 -7.89 1.11 -4.06
N LEU A 96 -7.61 2.34 -3.71
CA LEU A 96 -6.81 2.68 -2.56
C LEU A 96 -7.77 3.34 -1.58
N ILE A 97 -7.96 2.76 -0.41
CA ILE A 97 -8.92 3.26 0.56
C ILE A 97 -8.18 3.70 1.80
N LEU A 98 -8.35 4.95 2.17
CA LEU A 98 -7.73 5.51 3.36
C LEU A 98 -8.82 5.68 4.39
N LYS A 99 -8.60 5.22 5.59
CA LYS A 99 -9.60 5.29 6.64
C LYS A 99 -9.07 5.84 7.95
N ASP A 100 -9.93 6.41 8.72
CA ASP A 100 -9.67 6.89 10.07
C ASP A 100 -8.72 8.07 10.13
N GLU A 101 -9.29 9.21 10.34
CA GLU A 101 -8.54 10.44 10.49
C GLU A 101 -7.67 10.68 9.25
N VAL A 102 -8.31 10.70 8.11
CA VAL A 102 -7.59 10.84 6.86
C VAL A 102 -7.36 12.30 6.51
N SER A 103 -6.17 12.63 6.07
CA SER A 103 -5.89 13.95 5.53
C SER A 103 -5.00 13.78 4.32
N ILE A 104 -5.26 14.52 3.26
CA ILE A 104 -4.39 14.52 2.10
C ILE A 104 -4.23 15.95 1.62
N ILE A 105 -3.17 16.21 0.90
CA ILE A 105 -2.93 17.52 0.33
C ILE A 105 -2.88 17.32 -1.18
N LYS A 106 -3.82 17.96 -1.87
CA LYS A 106 -3.87 17.84 -3.31
C LYS A 106 -3.93 19.23 -3.90
N SER A 107 -3.01 19.54 -4.77
CA SER A 107 -2.94 20.84 -5.43
C SER A 107 -2.94 21.97 -4.40
N GLY A 108 -2.27 21.76 -3.31
CA GLY A 108 -2.17 22.78 -2.27
C GLY A 108 -3.36 22.86 -1.33
N ASN A 109 -4.38 22.02 -1.51
CA ASN A 109 -5.54 22.08 -0.66
C ASN A 109 -5.56 20.92 0.29
N LEU A 110 -5.89 21.18 1.54
CA LEU A 110 -5.95 20.12 2.55
C LEU A 110 -7.36 19.55 2.56
N ILE A 111 -7.48 18.26 2.42
CA ILE A 111 -8.75 17.58 2.43
C ILE A 111 -8.73 16.59 3.58
N THR A 112 -9.72 16.63 4.45
CA THR A 112 -9.79 15.72 5.58
C THR A 112 -11.13 14.99 5.57
N SER A 113 -11.14 13.77 6.05
CA SER A 113 -12.36 12.98 6.04
C SER A 113 -12.12 11.73 6.89
N ASP A 114 -13.14 10.98 7.18
CA ASP A 114 -12.98 9.72 7.88
C ASP A 114 -12.65 8.63 6.87
N LYS A 115 -12.90 8.85 5.59
CA LYS A 115 -12.64 7.83 4.60
C LYS A 115 -12.50 8.50 3.24
N ILE A 116 -11.47 8.15 2.52
CA ILE A 116 -11.26 8.65 1.16
C ILE A 116 -10.98 7.45 0.29
N ILE A 117 -11.70 7.33 -0.81
CA ILE A 117 -11.51 6.22 -1.74
C ILE A 117 -10.93 6.78 -3.02
N ILE A 118 -9.81 6.23 -3.47
CA ILE A 118 -9.16 6.66 -4.67
C ILE A 118 -9.15 5.51 -5.64
N THR A 119 -9.67 5.70 -6.82
CA THR A 119 -9.62 4.68 -7.85
C THR A 119 -8.34 4.92 -8.62
N LEU A 120 -7.45 3.94 -8.59
CA LEU A 120 -6.18 4.09 -9.23
C LEU A 120 -6.36 3.83 -10.71
N GLY A 121 -5.93 4.70 -11.50
CA GLY A 121 -6.17 4.55 -12.89
C GLY A 121 -5.38 3.43 -13.39
N SER A 122 -5.85 2.79 -14.32
CA SER A 122 -5.10 1.81 -14.78
C SER A 122 -4.29 2.33 -15.77
N ASN A 123 -3.92 3.08 -15.80
CA ASN A 123 -3.16 3.67 -16.63
C ASN A 123 -2.48 2.86 -17.41
N ASP A 124 -2.63 2.00 -17.37
CA ASP A 124 -1.92 1.28 -18.12
C ASP A 124 -2.48 1.19 -19.31
N GLN A 125 -3.15 1.59 -19.38
CA GLN A 125 -3.48 1.64 -20.33
C GLN A 125 -3.10 2.17 -20.98
N SER A 126 -2.74 2.30 -20.69
CA SER A 126 -2.24 2.72 -21.35
C SER A 126 -2.07 2.58 -21.80
#